data_7a353913d0401c5ad9b79ef74eebd919
#
_entry.id   7a353913d0401c5ad9b79ef74eebd919
#
_cell.length_a   1.000
_cell.length_b   1.000
_cell.length_c   1.000
_cell.angle_alpha   90.00
_cell.angle_beta   90.00
_cell.angle_gamma   90.00
#
_symmetry.space_group_name_H-M   'P 1'
#
loop_
_entity.id
_entity.type
_entity.pdbx_description
1 polymer ?
#
loop_
_entity_poly.entity_id
_entity_poly.type
_entity_poly.pdbx_seq_one_letter_code
_entity_poly.pdbx_strand_id
1 'polypeptide(L)'
;MSIKSDKWIRRMAEQHGMIDPFEPRQIKEANGQRIISYGTSSYGYDIRCANEFKIFTNINSTIVDPKNFDPKNFVTVEDDCCIIPPNSFALARTVEYFRIPRNVLTVCLGKSTYARCGIIVNVTPFEPEWEGYVTLEFSNTTPLPAKIYAGEGVAQVLFFESDEMCETSYKDRNGKYMGQTGVTLPKA
;
A
#
# COMPACT_ATOMS: atom_id res chain seq x y z
N MET A 1 -4.59 -14.69 18.78
CA MET A 1 -4.25 -13.60 17.82
C MET A 1 -5.06 -12.36 18.16
N SER A 2 -4.42 -11.20 18.36
CA SER A 2 -5.10 -9.97 18.73
C SER A 2 -4.68 -8.80 17.83
N ILE A 3 -5.67 -7.95 17.47
CA ILE A 3 -5.42 -6.68 16.80
C ILE A 3 -4.61 -5.74 17.70
N LYS A 4 -3.70 -4.99 17.15
CA LYS A 4 -2.78 -4.11 17.89
C LYS A 4 -3.26 -2.67 17.93
N SER A 5 -3.14 -2.07 19.12
CA SER A 5 -3.54 -0.68 19.37
C SER A 5 -2.49 0.32 18.88
N ASP A 6 -2.88 1.58 18.84
CA ASP A 6 -2.01 2.73 18.55
C ASP A 6 -0.75 2.78 19.44
N LYS A 7 -0.85 2.44 20.74
CA LYS A 7 0.29 2.37 21.65
C LYS A 7 1.32 1.32 21.22
N TRP A 8 0.84 0.17 20.78
CA TRP A 8 1.71 -0.89 20.28
C TRP A 8 2.36 -0.48 18.94
N ILE A 9 1.58 0.11 18.02
CA ILE A 9 2.06 0.56 16.71
C ILE A 9 3.17 1.61 16.88
N ARG A 10 2.95 2.64 17.75
CA ARG A 10 3.98 3.65 18.05
C ARG A 10 5.25 3.01 18.59
N ARG A 11 5.13 2.14 19.59
CA ARG A 11 6.30 1.45 20.17
C ARG A 11 7.08 0.66 19.11
N MET A 12 6.40 -0.10 18.27
CA MET A 12 7.05 -0.91 17.22
C MET A 12 7.71 -0.03 16.15
N ALA A 13 7.07 1.05 15.75
CA ALA A 13 7.65 1.98 14.78
C ALA A 13 8.87 2.72 15.35
N GLU A 14 8.76 3.29 16.55
CA GLU A 14 9.80 4.13 17.17
C GLU A 14 11.00 3.31 17.67
N GLN A 15 10.77 2.14 18.26
CA GLN A 15 11.83 1.33 18.87
C GLN A 15 12.42 0.26 17.94
N HIS A 16 11.66 -0.19 16.94
CA HIS A 16 12.06 -1.30 16.06
C HIS A 16 12.02 -0.93 14.57
N GLY A 17 11.68 0.30 14.23
CA GLY A 17 11.66 0.79 12.84
C GLY A 17 10.66 0.05 11.95
N MET A 18 9.54 -0.43 12.53
CA MET A 18 8.53 -1.19 11.79
C MET A 18 7.91 -0.40 10.63
N ILE A 19 7.78 0.92 10.77
CA ILE A 19 7.23 1.85 9.78
C ILE A 19 8.19 3.04 9.67
N ASP A 20 8.63 3.40 8.47
CA ASP A 20 9.57 4.49 8.23
C ASP A 20 9.30 5.19 6.88
N PRO A 21 9.02 6.52 6.83
CA PRO A 21 8.83 7.43 7.97
C PRO A 21 7.52 7.16 8.72
N PHE A 22 7.55 7.33 10.04
CA PHE A 22 6.41 7.07 10.91
C PHE A 22 5.71 8.36 11.33
N GLU A 23 4.36 8.36 11.29
CA GLU A 23 3.54 9.46 11.79
C GLU A 23 2.71 8.98 13.01
N PRO A 24 3.03 9.46 14.24
CA PRO A 24 2.42 8.97 15.47
C PRO A 24 0.97 9.44 15.68
N ARG A 25 0.47 10.35 14.84
CA ARG A 25 -0.87 10.93 14.94
C ARG A 25 -1.60 10.87 13.60
N GLN A 26 -2.91 11.12 13.62
CA GLN A 26 -3.67 11.34 12.40
C GLN A 26 -3.44 12.77 11.90
N ILE A 27 -2.85 12.91 10.73
CA ILE A 27 -2.69 14.18 10.01
C ILE A 27 -3.88 14.37 9.08
N LYS A 28 -4.54 15.52 9.16
CA LYS A 28 -5.75 15.86 8.39
C LYS A 28 -5.61 17.13 7.58
N GLU A 29 -4.52 17.85 7.79
CA GLU A 29 -4.21 19.11 7.13
C GLU A 29 -2.72 19.18 6.81
N ALA A 30 -2.38 19.69 5.66
CA ALA A 30 -1.02 20.00 5.24
C ALA A 30 -1.03 21.35 4.50
N ASN A 31 -0.07 22.23 4.79
CA ASN A 31 0.04 23.56 4.16
C ASN A 31 -1.26 24.40 4.22
N GLY A 32 -2.03 24.27 5.30
CA GLY A 32 -3.30 24.99 5.50
C GLY A 32 -4.47 24.45 4.66
N GLN A 33 -4.32 23.29 4.03
CA GLN A 33 -5.36 22.63 3.24
C GLN A 33 -5.74 21.29 3.86
N ARG A 34 -7.02 20.94 3.76
CA ARG A 34 -7.50 19.61 4.15
C ARG A 34 -6.98 18.56 3.18
N ILE A 35 -6.48 17.46 3.73
CA ILE A 35 -5.99 16.31 2.99
C ILE A 35 -6.76 15.05 3.39
N ILE A 36 -6.65 13.99 2.59
CA ILE A 36 -7.11 12.66 2.99
C ILE A 36 -6.13 12.14 4.06
N SER A 37 -6.64 11.97 5.27
CA SER A 37 -5.83 11.75 6.47
C SER A 37 -4.94 10.53 6.40
N TYR A 38 -3.76 10.61 7.03
CA TYR A 38 -2.81 9.51 7.18
C TYR A 38 -2.22 9.48 8.60
N GLY A 39 -1.47 8.41 8.92
CA GLY A 39 -0.82 8.23 10.21
C GLY A 39 -1.56 7.26 11.13
N THR A 40 -1.17 7.24 12.41
CA THR A 40 -1.66 6.27 13.39
C THR A 40 -3.11 6.51 13.76
N SER A 41 -3.96 5.49 13.61
CA SER A 41 -5.35 5.43 14.09
C SER A 41 -5.43 4.56 15.36
N SER A 42 -6.64 4.32 15.89
CA SER A 42 -6.83 3.57 17.14
C SER A 42 -6.29 2.13 17.10
N TYR A 43 -6.47 1.44 15.97
CA TYR A 43 -6.07 0.04 15.79
C TYR A 43 -5.46 -0.21 14.40
N GLY A 44 -4.82 0.79 13.83
CA GLY A 44 -4.21 0.68 12.51
C GLY A 44 -3.34 1.88 12.16
N TYR A 45 -2.80 1.85 10.95
CA TYR A 45 -2.00 2.92 10.38
C TYR A 45 -2.48 3.24 8.97
N ASP A 46 -2.86 4.49 8.73
CA ASP A 46 -3.26 4.96 7.41
C ASP A 46 -2.01 5.32 6.61
N ILE A 47 -1.75 4.55 5.56
CA ILE A 47 -0.57 4.66 4.70
C ILE A 47 -0.77 5.68 3.59
N ARG A 48 0.32 6.34 3.19
CA ARG A 48 0.37 7.34 2.13
C ARG A 48 0.76 6.75 0.79
N CYS A 49 0.20 7.29 -0.28
CA CYS A 49 0.66 7.05 -1.63
C CYS A 49 1.90 7.91 -1.94
N ALA A 50 2.95 7.34 -2.51
CA ALA A 50 4.07 8.11 -3.07
C ALA A 50 3.68 8.73 -4.42
N ASN A 51 4.56 9.53 -5.00
CA ASN A 51 4.34 10.25 -6.26
C ASN A 51 4.74 9.45 -7.52
N GLU A 52 5.15 8.19 -7.36
CA GLU A 52 5.47 7.28 -8.47
C GLU A 52 4.25 6.41 -8.80
N PHE A 53 3.77 6.51 -10.03
CA PHE A 53 2.60 5.78 -10.52
C PHE A 53 2.92 5.03 -11.81
N LYS A 54 2.32 3.86 -11.99
CA LYS A 54 2.29 3.11 -13.23
C LYS A 54 0.84 2.93 -13.66
N ILE A 55 0.42 3.68 -14.67
CA ILE A 55 -0.96 3.68 -15.18
C ILE A 55 -1.07 2.63 -16.27
N PHE A 56 -2.03 1.70 -16.12
CA PHE A 56 -2.28 0.67 -17.12
C PHE A 56 -2.79 1.25 -18.43
N THR A 57 -2.28 0.73 -19.53
CA THR A 57 -2.69 1.03 -20.91
C THR A 57 -2.87 -0.28 -21.68
N ASN A 58 -3.91 -0.33 -22.53
CA ASN A 58 -4.28 -1.51 -23.32
C ASN A 58 -3.77 -1.49 -24.76
N ILE A 59 -2.84 -0.57 -25.10
CA ILE A 59 -2.40 -0.39 -26.49
C ILE A 59 -1.36 -1.41 -26.93
N ASN A 60 -0.69 -2.07 -26.00
CA ASN A 60 0.42 -2.98 -26.28
C ASN A 60 0.09 -4.47 -26.15
N SER A 61 -1.10 -4.81 -25.62
CA SER A 61 -1.50 -6.21 -25.41
C SER A 61 -3.00 -6.38 -25.61
N THR A 62 -3.38 -7.56 -26.07
CA THR A 62 -4.79 -7.99 -26.25
C THR A 62 -5.32 -8.77 -25.05
N ILE A 63 -4.44 -9.19 -24.14
CA ILE A 63 -4.78 -9.97 -22.94
C ILE A 63 -3.86 -9.57 -21.78
N VAL A 64 -4.39 -9.59 -20.56
CA VAL A 64 -3.61 -9.46 -19.34
C VAL A 64 -3.28 -10.87 -18.83
N ASP A 65 -2.01 -11.26 -18.89
CA ASP A 65 -1.53 -12.56 -18.43
C ASP A 65 -0.57 -12.35 -17.24
N PRO A 66 -0.92 -12.80 -16.02
CA PRO A 66 -0.07 -12.63 -14.84
C PRO A 66 1.24 -13.43 -14.91
N LYS A 67 1.32 -14.47 -15.75
CA LYS A 67 2.53 -15.26 -15.95
C LYS A 67 3.44 -14.69 -17.05
N ASN A 68 2.91 -13.85 -17.93
CA ASN A 68 3.62 -13.23 -19.04
C ASN A 68 3.18 -11.78 -19.21
N PHE A 69 3.29 -11.01 -18.13
CA PHE A 69 2.87 -9.62 -18.12
C PHE A 69 3.87 -8.74 -18.91
N ASP A 70 3.39 -7.99 -19.92
CA ASP A 70 4.22 -7.07 -20.67
C ASP A 70 4.36 -5.73 -19.90
N PRO A 71 5.58 -5.34 -19.46
CA PRO A 71 5.81 -4.05 -18.78
C PRO A 71 5.41 -2.82 -19.62
N LYS A 72 5.35 -2.95 -20.96
CA LYS A 72 4.90 -1.88 -21.87
C LYS A 72 3.42 -1.53 -21.71
N ASN A 73 2.66 -2.36 -20.97
CA ASN A 73 1.27 -2.05 -20.60
C ASN A 73 1.15 -1.01 -19.48
N PHE A 74 2.26 -0.46 -19.01
CA PHE A 74 2.24 0.65 -18.06
C PHE A 74 2.95 1.89 -18.61
N VAL A 75 2.32 3.03 -18.34
CA VAL A 75 2.96 4.36 -18.47
C VAL A 75 3.37 4.79 -17.07
N THR A 76 4.65 5.11 -16.88
CA THR A 76 5.17 5.64 -15.62
C THR A 76 4.96 7.15 -15.57
N VAL A 77 4.42 7.63 -14.46
CA VAL A 77 4.16 9.06 -14.18
C VAL A 77 4.69 9.36 -12.79
N GLU A 78 5.42 10.46 -12.63
CA GLU A 78 5.80 11.05 -11.36
C GLU A 78 5.12 12.40 -11.23
N ASP A 79 4.14 12.52 -10.33
CA ASP A 79 3.35 13.74 -10.15
C ASP A 79 2.70 13.77 -8.74
N ASP A 80 2.19 14.92 -8.35
CA ASP A 80 1.42 15.09 -7.11
C ASP A 80 0.05 14.39 -7.14
N CYS A 81 -0.39 13.93 -8.30
CA CYS A 81 -1.59 13.11 -8.43
C CYS A 81 -1.55 12.19 -9.65
N CYS A 82 -2.26 11.07 -9.54
CA CYS A 82 -2.51 10.15 -10.64
C CYS A 82 -3.94 10.29 -11.15
N ILE A 83 -4.13 10.28 -12.47
CA ILE A 83 -5.45 10.19 -13.11
C ILE A 83 -5.58 8.79 -13.72
N ILE A 84 -6.41 7.95 -13.11
CA ILE A 84 -6.69 6.60 -13.59
C ILE A 84 -7.83 6.66 -14.61
N PRO A 85 -7.65 6.18 -15.85
CA PRO A 85 -8.72 6.15 -16.85
C PRO A 85 -9.96 5.39 -16.37
N PRO A 86 -11.15 5.62 -16.98
CA PRO A 86 -12.36 4.86 -16.66
C PRO A 86 -12.15 3.36 -16.79
N ASN A 87 -12.66 2.58 -15.82
CA ASN A 87 -12.59 1.12 -15.82
C ASN A 87 -11.17 0.55 -16.02
N SER A 88 -10.15 1.28 -15.52
CA SER A 88 -8.75 0.92 -15.59
C SER A 88 -8.13 0.84 -14.20
N PHE A 89 -6.82 0.60 -14.13
CA PHE A 89 -6.12 0.51 -12.86
C PHE A 89 -4.73 1.16 -12.95
N ALA A 90 -4.16 1.43 -11.79
CA ALA A 90 -2.80 1.90 -11.65
C ALA A 90 -2.11 1.22 -10.47
N LEU A 91 -0.80 1.11 -10.56
CA LEU A 91 0.06 0.72 -9.45
C LEU A 91 0.77 1.96 -8.92
N ALA A 92 0.96 2.00 -7.61
CA ALA A 92 1.81 2.97 -6.95
C ALA A 92 2.59 2.27 -5.83
N ARG A 93 3.39 3.02 -5.07
CA ARG A 93 4.01 2.51 -3.86
C ARG A 93 3.66 3.40 -2.65
N THR A 94 3.87 2.86 -1.47
CA THR A 94 3.77 3.64 -0.25
C THR A 94 4.92 4.64 -0.10
N VAL A 95 4.68 5.73 0.64
CA VAL A 95 5.75 6.58 1.18
C VAL A 95 6.51 5.83 2.27
N GLU A 96 5.79 5.05 3.06
CA GLU A 96 6.32 4.28 4.17
C GLU A 96 7.02 3.01 3.71
N TYR A 97 8.20 2.75 4.26
CA TYR A 97 8.89 1.47 4.23
C TYR A 97 8.49 0.66 5.46
N PHE A 98 8.17 -0.61 5.29
CA PHE A 98 7.73 -1.51 6.35
C PHE A 98 8.78 -2.57 6.65
N ARG A 99 8.87 -2.97 7.93
CA ARG A 99 9.65 -4.12 8.44
C ARG A 99 8.76 -4.88 9.40
N ILE A 100 8.12 -5.92 8.90
CA ILE A 100 7.12 -6.68 9.66
C ILE A 100 7.80 -7.70 10.57
N PRO A 101 7.53 -7.71 11.89
CA PRO A 101 8.07 -8.70 12.80
C PRO A 101 7.59 -10.13 12.48
N ARG A 102 8.39 -11.13 12.86
CA ARG A 102 8.08 -12.54 12.57
C ARG A 102 6.78 -13.06 13.19
N ASN A 103 6.33 -12.48 14.28
CA ASN A 103 5.07 -12.82 14.95
C ASN A 103 3.88 -11.96 14.53
N VAL A 104 4.02 -11.16 13.48
CA VAL A 104 2.99 -10.21 13.03
C VAL A 104 2.54 -10.52 11.61
N LEU A 105 1.23 -10.54 11.42
CA LEU A 105 0.57 -10.51 10.12
C LEU A 105 -0.17 -9.19 9.98
N THR A 106 -0.18 -8.61 8.78
CA THR A 106 -0.96 -7.41 8.50
C THR A 106 -2.16 -7.72 7.61
N VAL A 107 -3.20 -6.88 7.72
CA VAL A 107 -4.30 -6.81 6.75
C VAL A 107 -4.42 -5.37 6.30
N CYS A 108 -4.39 -5.14 4.99
CA CYS A 108 -4.55 -3.80 4.42
C CYS A 108 -5.95 -3.66 3.81
N LEU A 109 -6.62 -2.57 4.13
CA LEU A 109 -7.97 -2.23 3.66
C LEU A 109 -7.95 -0.86 2.99
N GLY A 110 -8.73 -0.69 1.93
CA GLY A 110 -8.91 0.60 1.28
C GLY A 110 -9.50 1.65 2.23
N LYS A 111 -9.18 2.93 1.97
CA LYS A 111 -9.72 4.03 2.76
C LYS A 111 -11.13 4.39 2.31
N SER A 112 -12.01 4.65 3.28
CA SER A 112 -13.44 4.90 3.05
C SER A 112 -13.72 6.09 2.11
N THR A 113 -12.85 7.08 2.05
CA THR A 113 -12.95 8.22 1.13
C THR A 113 -12.89 7.76 -0.32
N TYR A 114 -11.90 6.96 -0.67
CA TYR A 114 -11.76 6.41 -2.03
C TYR A 114 -12.82 5.35 -2.34
N ALA A 115 -13.14 4.48 -1.38
CA ALA A 115 -14.15 3.44 -1.56
C ALA A 115 -15.53 4.03 -1.93
N ARG A 116 -15.92 5.18 -1.32
CA ARG A 116 -17.17 5.88 -1.63
C ARG A 116 -17.16 6.58 -3.00
N CYS A 117 -16.01 6.74 -3.61
CA CYS A 117 -15.85 7.25 -4.98
C CYS A 117 -15.74 6.12 -6.01
N GLY A 118 -15.95 4.85 -5.62
CA GLY A 118 -15.81 3.71 -6.52
C GLY A 118 -14.34 3.38 -6.86
N ILE A 119 -13.41 3.77 -6.01
CA ILE A 119 -12.00 3.44 -6.15
C ILE A 119 -11.65 2.36 -5.14
N ILE A 120 -11.17 1.23 -5.63
CA ILE A 120 -10.72 0.11 -4.81
C ILE A 120 -9.21 0.20 -4.66
N VAL A 121 -8.73 0.11 -3.43
CA VAL A 121 -7.31 -0.11 -3.13
C VAL A 121 -7.17 -1.54 -2.65
N ASN A 122 -6.48 -2.36 -3.41
CA ASN A 122 -6.18 -3.73 -3.04
C ASN A 122 -4.72 -3.85 -2.65
N VAL A 123 -4.44 -4.59 -1.60
CA VAL A 123 -3.07 -4.93 -1.16
C VAL A 123 -3.14 -6.26 -0.44
N THR A 124 -2.29 -7.20 -0.82
CA THR A 124 -2.20 -8.48 -0.12
C THR A 124 -1.54 -8.30 1.26
N PRO A 125 -1.77 -9.21 2.23
CA PRO A 125 -1.16 -9.12 3.55
C PRO A 125 0.37 -9.01 3.49
N PHE A 126 0.96 -8.11 4.31
CA PHE A 126 2.40 -8.14 4.56
C PHE A 126 2.65 -9.26 5.55
N GLU A 127 3.37 -10.25 5.09
CA GLU A 127 3.60 -11.46 5.85
C GLU A 127 4.74 -11.31 6.88
N PRO A 128 4.87 -12.25 7.83
CA PRO A 128 5.99 -12.29 8.79
C PRO A 128 7.36 -12.12 8.12
N GLU A 129 8.17 -11.20 8.64
CA GLU A 129 9.51 -10.83 8.16
C GLU A 129 9.57 -10.26 6.74
N TRP A 130 8.43 -9.89 6.16
CA TRP A 130 8.43 -9.10 4.93
C TRP A 130 8.91 -7.67 5.22
N GLU A 131 9.73 -7.13 4.31
CA GLU A 131 10.12 -5.73 4.35
C GLU A 131 10.13 -5.11 2.94
N GLY A 132 9.88 -3.81 2.85
CA GLY A 132 9.86 -3.08 1.60
C GLY A 132 8.87 -1.91 1.58
N TYR A 133 8.86 -1.19 0.46
CA TYR A 133 7.74 -0.33 0.09
C TYR A 133 6.61 -1.20 -0.45
N VAL A 134 5.39 -0.93 -0.01
CA VAL A 134 4.21 -1.69 -0.45
C VAL A 134 3.80 -1.22 -1.84
N THR A 135 3.59 -2.15 -2.76
CA THR A 135 2.90 -1.83 -4.02
C THR A 135 1.40 -1.74 -3.75
N LEU A 136 0.81 -0.62 -4.14
CA LEU A 136 -0.62 -0.30 -4.02
C LEU A 136 -1.29 -0.54 -5.36
N GLU A 137 -2.36 -1.33 -5.39
CA GLU A 137 -3.13 -1.63 -6.59
C GLU A 137 -4.46 -0.85 -6.55
N PHE A 138 -4.55 0.22 -7.35
CA PHE A 138 -5.76 1.05 -7.46
C PHE A 138 -6.60 0.63 -8.65
N SER A 139 -7.87 0.27 -8.42
CA SER A 139 -8.83 0.01 -9.49
C SER A 139 -9.89 1.12 -9.53
N ASN A 140 -10.04 1.75 -10.69
CA ASN A 140 -11.13 2.68 -10.97
C ASN A 140 -12.30 1.91 -11.56
N THR A 141 -13.34 1.67 -10.77
CA THR A 141 -14.55 0.94 -11.19
C THR A 141 -15.62 1.87 -11.78
N THR A 142 -15.31 3.14 -11.97
CA THR A 142 -16.26 4.15 -12.45
C THR A 142 -16.11 4.43 -13.95
N PRO A 143 -17.14 4.96 -14.62
CA PRO A 143 -17.06 5.37 -16.02
C PRO A 143 -16.36 6.73 -16.22
N LEU A 144 -15.83 7.34 -15.15
CA LEU A 144 -15.12 8.61 -15.18
C LEU A 144 -13.65 8.42 -14.80
N PRO A 145 -12.74 9.31 -15.26
CA PRO A 145 -11.38 9.35 -14.73
C PRO A 145 -11.37 9.56 -13.22
N ALA A 146 -10.55 8.81 -12.50
CA ALA A 146 -10.44 8.87 -11.04
C ALA A 146 -9.09 9.44 -10.60
N LYS A 147 -9.10 10.33 -9.59
CA LYS A 147 -7.91 11.01 -9.10
C LYS A 147 -7.42 10.40 -7.78
N ILE A 148 -6.11 10.09 -7.73
CA ILE A 148 -5.39 9.66 -6.53
C ILE A 148 -4.37 10.74 -6.20
N TYR A 149 -4.28 11.15 -4.93
CA TYR A 149 -3.34 12.17 -4.47
C TYR A 149 -2.07 11.54 -3.88
N ALA A 150 -0.90 11.99 -4.32
CA ALA A 150 0.37 11.66 -3.71
C ALA A 150 0.52 12.36 -2.34
N GLY A 151 1.27 11.76 -1.44
CA GLY A 151 1.51 12.29 -0.09
C GLY A 151 0.32 12.14 0.87
N GLU A 152 -0.84 11.69 0.40
CA GLU A 152 -2.07 11.56 1.18
C GLU A 152 -2.43 10.10 1.50
N GLY A 153 -3.31 9.91 2.49
CA GLY A 153 -3.73 8.58 2.95
C GLY A 153 -4.62 7.85 1.96
N VAL A 154 -4.27 6.60 1.64
CA VAL A 154 -4.98 5.81 0.61
C VAL A 154 -5.56 4.49 1.11
N ALA A 155 -4.97 3.93 2.16
CA ALA A 155 -5.38 2.65 2.72
C ALA A 155 -5.04 2.59 4.22
N GLN A 156 -5.60 1.62 4.94
CA GLN A 156 -5.33 1.38 6.35
C GLN A 156 -4.75 -0.02 6.54
N VAL A 157 -3.64 -0.09 7.28
CA VAL A 157 -3.00 -1.34 7.69
C VAL A 157 -3.39 -1.67 9.12
N LEU A 158 -3.90 -2.88 9.34
CA LEU A 158 -4.17 -3.47 10.64
C LEU A 158 -3.05 -4.48 10.97
N PHE A 159 -2.64 -4.51 12.22
CA PHE A 159 -1.57 -5.40 12.70
C PHE A 159 -2.14 -6.43 13.66
N PHE A 160 -1.83 -7.70 13.41
CA PHE A 160 -2.24 -8.84 14.21
C PHE A 160 -1.02 -9.61 14.69
N GLU A 161 -0.87 -9.75 15.99
CA GLU A 161 0.19 -10.56 16.58
C GLU A 161 -0.33 -11.99 16.80
N SER A 162 0.43 -12.97 16.34
CA SER A 162 0.11 -14.37 16.50
C SER A 162 0.37 -14.86 17.92
N ASP A 163 -0.42 -15.81 18.38
CA ASP A 163 -0.23 -16.50 19.67
C ASP A 163 0.95 -17.48 19.60
N GLU A 164 1.30 -17.92 18.39
CA GLU A 164 2.39 -18.86 18.11
C GLU A 164 3.24 -18.36 16.95
N MET A 165 4.55 -18.57 17.03
CA MET A 165 5.49 -18.17 15.98
C MET A 165 5.35 -19.10 14.77
N CYS A 166 5.32 -18.54 13.55
CA CYS A 166 5.32 -19.34 12.34
C CYS A 166 6.65 -20.08 12.16
N GLU A 167 6.61 -21.33 11.70
CA GLU A 167 7.79 -22.13 11.35
C GLU A 167 8.54 -21.51 10.17
N THR A 168 7.82 -21.09 9.14
CA THR A 168 8.38 -20.54 7.91
C THR A 168 7.82 -19.15 7.63
N SER A 169 8.68 -18.14 7.64
CA SER A 169 8.33 -16.75 7.32
C SER A 169 8.44 -16.46 5.82
N TYR A 170 8.02 -15.25 5.41
CA TYR A 170 8.20 -14.78 4.03
C TYR A 170 9.67 -14.70 3.63
N LYS A 171 10.54 -14.33 4.57
CA LYS A 171 11.99 -14.28 4.37
C LYS A 171 12.59 -15.69 4.20
N ASP A 172 12.17 -16.65 5.04
CA ASP A 172 12.69 -18.03 5.00
C ASP A 172 12.43 -18.72 3.66
N ARG A 173 11.27 -18.41 3.02
CA ARG A 173 10.92 -18.99 1.71
C ARG A 173 11.36 -18.14 0.52
N ASN A 174 12.20 -17.11 0.72
CA ASN A 174 12.68 -16.20 -0.32
C ASN A 174 11.54 -15.60 -1.14
N GLY A 175 10.52 -15.06 -0.46
CA GLY A 175 9.32 -14.53 -1.09
C GLY A 175 9.64 -13.49 -2.18
N LYS A 176 9.01 -13.64 -3.34
CA LYS A 176 9.34 -12.90 -4.59
C LYS A 176 9.20 -11.38 -4.52
N TYR A 177 8.50 -10.86 -3.52
CA TYR A 177 8.29 -9.43 -3.29
C TYR A 177 9.05 -8.89 -2.07
N MET A 178 10.09 -9.59 -1.60
CA MET A 178 10.96 -9.12 -0.53
C MET A 178 11.80 -7.93 -0.99
N GLY A 179 11.95 -6.91 -0.13
CA GLY A 179 12.86 -5.79 -0.37
C GLY A 179 12.47 -4.86 -1.51
N GLN A 180 11.18 -4.67 -1.77
CA GLN A 180 10.72 -3.76 -2.83
C GLN A 180 11.20 -2.33 -2.57
N THR A 181 11.88 -1.73 -3.57
CA THR A 181 12.42 -0.36 -3.52
C THR A 181 11.62 0.64 -4.35
N GLY A 182 10.68 0.17 -5.17
CA GLY A 182 9.81 0.97 -6.04
C GLY A 182 8.52 0.23 -6.37
N VAL A 183 7.74 0.74 -7.32
CA VAL A 183 6.54 0.05 -7.82
C VAL A 183 6.94 -1.24 -8.51
N THR A 184 6.58 -2.36 -7.91
CA THR A 184 6.95 -3.70 -8.40
C THR A 184 5.87 -4.26 -9.30
N LEU A 185 6.26 -4.72 -10.49
CA LEU A 185 5.37 -5.37 -11.45
C LEU A 185 5.09 -6.83 -11.07
N PRO A 186 4.04 -7.46 -11.65
CA PRO A 186 3.75 -8.87 -11.42
C PRO A 186 4.96 -9.76 -11.68
N LYS A 187 5.18 -10.72 -10.77
CA LYS A 187 6.20 -11.77 -10.90
C LYS A 187 5.48 -13.12 -10.78
N ALA A 188 5.71 -14.02 -11.72
CA ALA A 188 5.21 -15.39 -11.68
C ALA A 188 6.03 -16.29 -10.75
#